data_15d06d3da1bc2c2e33e58d9f271f7ef9
#
_entry.id   15d06d3da1bc2c2e33e58d9f271f7ef9
#
_cell.length_a   1.000
_cell.length_b   1.000
_cell.length_c   1.000
_cell.angle_alpha   90.00
_cell.angle_beta   90.00
_cell.angle_gamma   90.00
#
_symmetry.space_group_name_H-M   'P 1'
#
loop_
_entity.id
_entity.type
_entity.pdbx_description
1 polymer ?
#
loop_
_entity_poly.entity_id
_entity_poly.type
_entity_poly.pdbx_seq_one_letter_code
_entity_poly.pdbx_strand_id
1 'polypeptide(L)'
;MRILVVDDEKTLVKGMKFNLENEGYEVECAYDGAAALELAREGRFDLIILDVMMPEMDGLEACMKIREFSNVPIIMLTAKSEDADKLMGFECGADDYLTKPFNILE
;
A
#
# COMPACT_ATOMS: atom_id res chain seq x y z
N MET A 1 -0.64 5.87 -15.26
CA MET A 1 -0.67 4.80 -14.25
C MET A 1 -1.31 5.35 -12.98
N ARG A 2 -2.26 4.61 -12.43
CA ARG A 2 -2.95 5.02 -11.21
C ARG A 2 -2.44 4.22 -10.03
N ILE A 3 -2.09 4.93 -8.96
CA ILE A 3 -1.51 4.32 -7.76
C ILE A 3 -2.37 4.65 -6.55
N LEU A 4 -2.66 3.65 -5.74
CA LEU A 4 -3.34 3.83 -4.46
C LEU A 4 -2.30 3.74 -3.36
N VAL A 5 -2.21 4.77 -2.51
CA VAL A 5 -1.29 4.80 -1.39
C VAL A 5 -2.08 4.70 -0.10
N VAL A 6 -1.77 3.71 0.72
CA VAL A 6 -2.52 3.42 1.94
C VAL A 6 -1.58 3.41 3.14
N ASP A 7 -1.78 4.34 4.06
CA ASP A 7 -1.01 4.44 5.29
C ASP A 7 -1.80 5.36 6.23
N ASP A 8 -1.79 5.07 7.53
CA ASP A 8 -2.49 5.93 8.48
C ASP A 8 -1.67 7.16 8.87
N GLU A 9 -0.44 7.22 8.43
CA GLU A 9 0.44 8.36 8.69
C GLU A 9 0.28 9.39 7.59
N LYS A 10 -0.59 10.37 7.83
CA LYS A 10 -1.01 11.32 6.78
C LYS A 10 0.12 12.12 6.18
N THR A 11 1.11 12.49 6.99
CA THR A 11 2.26 13.25 6.47
C THR A 11 3.05 12.44 5.45
N LEU A 12 3.25 11.16 5.74
CA LEU A 12 3.94 10.26 4.81
C LEU A 12 3.15 10.12 3.50
N VAL A 13 1.84 9.93 3.61
CA VAL A 13 0.99 9.78 2.44
C VAL A 13 1.05 11.02 1.55
N LYS A 14 1.01 12.20 2.16
CA LYS A 14 1.10 13.45 1.39
C LYS A 14 2.42 13.56 0.65
N GLY A 15 3.51 13.18 1.31
CA GLY A 15 4.83 13.21 0.67
C GLY A 15 4.92 12.25 -0.49
N MET A 16 4.42 11.05 -0.32
CA MET A 16 4.42 10.06 -1.39
C MET A 16 3.56 10.51 -2.57
N LYS A 17 2.38 11.04 -2.27
CA LYS A 17 1.50 11.55 -3.32
C LYS A 17 2.18 12.64 -4.13
N PHE A 18 2.80 13.60 -3.44
CA PHE A 18 3.50 14.70 -4.09
C PHE A 18 4.59 14.17 -5.03
N ASN A 19 5.42 13.27 -4.52
CA ASN A 19 6.52 12.73 -5.30
C ASN A 19 6.05 11.93 -6.51
N LEU A 20 5.03 11.10 -6.31
CA LEU A 20 4.52 10.27 -7.39
C LEU A 20 3.81 11.11 -8.45
N GLU A 21 3.06 12.12 -8.04
CA GLU A 21 2.40 13.00 -9.00
C GLU A 21 3.41 13.80 -9.80
N ASN A 22 4.53 14.18 -9.19
CA ASN A 22 5.60 14.84 -9.92
C ASN A 22 6.22 13.96 -11.00
N GLU A 23 6.11 12.64 -10.84
CA GLU A 23 6.59 11.69 -11.84
C GLU A 23 5.54 11.36 -12.90
N GLY A 24 4.39 11.99 -12.83
CA GLY A 24 3.36 11.82 -13.85
C GLY A 24 2.29 10.80 -13.52
N TYR A 25 2.28 10.24 -12.31
CA TYR A 25 1.29 9.25 -11.93
C TYR A 25 0.05 9.91 -11.34
N GLU A 26 -1.09 9.26 -11.49
CA GLU A 26 -2.31 9.65 -10.78
C GLU A 26 -2.33 8.91 -9.45
N VAL A 27 -2.57 9.63 -8.36
CA VAL A 27 -2.48 9.04 -7.02
C VAL A 27 -3.75 9.29 -6.23
N GLU A 28 -4.30 8.22 -5.65
CA GLU A 28 -5.36 8.34 -4.66
C GLU A 28 -4.85 7.81 -3.34
N CYS A 29 -5.42 8.30 -2.26
CA CYS A 29 -4.94 7.98 -0.92
C CYS A 29 -6.05 7.38 -0.07
N ALA A 30 -5.67 6.44 0.80
CA ALA A 30 -6.54 5.92 1.83
C ALA A 30 -5.75 5.89 3.13
N TYR A 31 -6.44 6.03 4.24
CA TYR A 31 -5.77 6.15 5.53
C TYR A 31 -6.09 4.99 6.46
N ASP A 32 -6.85 4.02 5.98
CA ASP A 32 -7.12 2.79 6.72
C ASP A 32 -7.49 1.66 5.74
N GLY A 33 -7.56 0.46 6.28
CA GLY A 33 -7.80 -0.73 5.44
C GLY A 33 -9.19 -0.76 4.81
N ALA A 34 -10.19 -0.28 5.52
CA ALA A 34 -11.56 -0.30 4.99
C ALA A 34 -11.70 0.64 3.80
N ALA A 35 -11.13 1.85 3.90
CA ALA A 35 -11.13 2.79 2.79
C ALA A 35 -10.36 2.24 1.61
N ALA A 36 -9.24 1.57 1.88
CA ALA A 36 -8.44 0.97 0.81
C ALA A 36 -9.25 -0.09 0.06
N LEU A 37 -9.99 -0.91 0.78
CA LEU A 37 -10.81 -1.93 0.13
C LEU A 37 -11.88 -1.33 -0.76
N GLU A 38 -12.56 -0.29 -0.29
CA GLU A 38 -13.58 0.37 -1.10
C GLU A 38 -12.99 0.94 -2.38
N LEU A 39 -11.88 1.64 -2.26
CA LEU A 39 -11.23 2.23 -3.43
C LEU A 39 -10.73 1.14 -4.38
N ALA A 40 -10.17 0.07 -3.85
CA ALA A 40 -9.68 -1.01 -4.69
C ALA A 40 -10.81 -1.69 -5.47
N ARG A 41 -11.99 -1.77 -4.88
CA ARG A 41 -13.14 -2.35 -5.57
C ARG A 41 -13.70 -1.46 -6.67
N GLU A 42 -13.72 -0.16 -6.41
CA GLU A 42 -14.32 0.80 -7.35
C GLU A 42 -13.35 1.28 -8.41
N GLY A 43 -12.09 1.47 -8.02
CA GLY A 43 -11.09 2.04 -8.89
C GLY A 43 -10.34 1.00 -9.68
N ARG A 44 -9.63 1.46 -10.70
CA ARG A 44 -8.72 0.61 -11.46
C ARG A 44 -7.33 1.12 -11.19
N PHE A 45 -6.64 0.44 -10.31
CA PHE A 45 -5.29 0.83 -9.93
C PHE A 45 -4.29 -0.09 -10.60
N ASP A 46 -3.16 0.49 -10.96
CA ASP A 46 -2.05 -0.26 -11.54
C ASP A 46 -1.07 -0.73 -10.47
N LEU A 47 -1.15 -0.11 -9.29
CA LEU A 47 -0.28 -0.45 -8.17
C LEU A 47 -0.94 0.02 -6.88
N ILE A 48 -0.81 -0.79 -5.82
CA ILE A 48 -1.23 -0.39 -4.47
C ILE A 48 0.01 -0.43 -3.57
N ILE A 49 0.25 0.65 -2.85
CA ILE A 49 1.29 0.73 -1.84
C ILE A 49 0.58 0.73 -0.49
N LEU A 50 0.83 -0.27 0.33
CA LEU A 50 0.00 -0.59 1.47
C LEU A 50 0.82 -0.79 2.73
N ASP A 51 0.57 0.02 3.75
CA ASP A 51 1.26 -0.10 5.03
C ASP A 51 0.81 -1.35 5.76
N VAL A 52 1.75 -2.07 6.35
CA VAL A 52 1.46 -3.27 7.13
C VAL A 52 0.77 -2.93 8.43
N MET A 53 1.29 -1.92 9.14
CA MET A 53 0.82 -1.59 10.49
C MET A 53 -0.20 -0.47 10.48
N MET A 54 -1.48 -0.84 10.54
CA MET A 54 -2.57 0.13 10.63
C MET A 54 -3.57 -0.34 11.68
N PRO A 55 -4.28 0.59 12.34
CA PRO A 55 -5.27 0.19 13.33
C PRO A 55 -6.46 -0.51 12.69
N GLU A 56 -7.12 -1.33 13.46
CA GLU A 56 -8.31 -2.10 13.07
C GLU A 56 -8.01 -3.14 12.01
N MET A 57 -8.06 -2.78 10.73
CA MET A 57 -7.69 -3.70 9.65
C MET A 57 -6.28 -3.35 9.20
N ASP A 58 -5.32 -4.22 9.49
CA ASP A 58 -3.94 -3.97 9.09
C ASP A 58 -3.74 -4.26 7.60
N GLY A 59 -2.52 -3.97 7.12
CA GLY A 59 -2.22 -4.14 5.70
C GLY A 59 -2.26 -5.58 5.24
N LEU A 60 -1.91 -6.52 6.12
CA LEU A 60 -1.94 -7.93 5.75
C LEU A 60 -3.36 -8.38 5.47
N GLU A 61 -4.27 -8.03 6.35
CA GLU A 61 -5.69 -8.37 6.18
C GLU A 61 -6.26 -7.68 4.95
N ALA A 62 -5.94 -6.40 4.76
CA ALA A 62 -6.42 -5.67 3.60
C ALA A 62 -5.92 -6.29 2.30
N CYS A 63 -4.65 -6.70 2.27
CA CYS A 63 -4.06 -7.34 1.10
C CYS A 63 -4.80 -8.64 0.77
N MET A 64 -5.04 -9.47 1.78
CA MET A 64 -5.74 -10.74 1.56
C MET A 64 -7.14 -10.50 1.00
N LYS A 65 -7.83 -9.49 1.51
CA LYS A 65 -9.18 -9.18 1.03
C LYS A 65 -9.16 -8.62 -0.39
N ILE A 66 -8.18 -7.81 -0.71
CA ILE A 66 -8.04 -7.29 -2.08
C ILE A 66 -7.79 -8.44 -3.05
N ARG A 67 -7.01 -9.44 -2.63
CA ARG A 67 -6.71 -10.58 -3.48
C ARG A 67 -7.93 -11.44 -3.79
N GLU A 68 -9.02 -11.30 -3.04
CA GLU A 68 -10.25 -12.01 -3.34
C GLU A 68 -10.88 -11.54 -4.66
N PHE A 69 -10.59 -10.32 -5.10
CA PHE A 69 -11.21 -9.78 -6.30
C PHE A 69 -10.22 -9.13 -7.27
N SER A 70 -8.94 -9.08 -6.97
CA SER A 70 -7.99 -8.37 -7.84
C SER A 70 -6.59 -8.97 -7.76
N ASN A 71 -5.89 -8.93 -8.89
CA ASN A 71 -4.48 -9.31 -8.98
C ASN A 71 -3.57 -8.10 -9.12
N VAL A 72 -4.07 -6.92 -8.76
CA VAL A 72 -3.29 -5.69 -8.86
C VAL A 72 -1.96 -5.85 -8.10
N PRO A 73 -0.83 -5.37 -8.64
CA PRO A 73 0.43 -5.43 -7.90
C PRO A 73 0.33 -4.66 -6.58
N ILE A 74 0.83 -5.27 -5.51
CA ILE A 74 0.81 -4.69 -4.17
C ILE A 74 2.22 -4.69 -3.59
N ILE A 75 2.67 -3.51 -3.13
CA ILE A 75 3.91 -3.36 -2.40
C ILE A 75 3.56 -3.03 -0.96
N MET A 76 4.08 -3.83 -0.03
CA MET A 76 3.85 -3.60 1.40
C MET A 76 4.91 -2.68 1.96
N LEU A 77 4.51 -1.78 2.84
CA LEU A 77 5.46 -0.93 3.57
C LEU A 77 5.59 -1.47 4.98
N THR A 78 6.82 -1.70 5.43
CA THR A 78 7.07 -2.24 6.75
C THR A 78 8.17 -1.44 7.46
N ALA A 79 8.11 -1.38 8.78
CA ALA A 79 9.10 -0.66 9.57
C ALA A 79 10.41 -1.42 9.68
N LYS A 80 10.39 -2.76 9.55
CA LYS A 80 11.58 -3.58 9.72
C LYS A 80 11.70 -4.60 8.60
N SER A 81 12.84 -4.61 7.96
CA SER A 81 13.06 -5.48 6.81
C SER A 81 13.27 -6.95 7.20
N GLU A 82 13.77 -7.19 8.40
CA GLU A 82 14.13 -8.55 8.81
C GLU A 82 13.07 -9.25 9.64
N ASP A 83 11.96 -8.60 9.95
CA ASP A 83 11.00 -9.24 10.80
C ASP A 83 10.07 -10.17 10.02
N ALA A 84 9.25 -10.90 10.76
CA ALA A 84 8.37 -11.91 10.16
C ALA A 84 7.31 -11.29 9.27
N ASP A 85 7.09 -10.01 9.37
CA ASP A 85 6.06 -9.34 8.58
C ASP A 85 6.28 -9.49 7.10
N LYS A 86 7.53 -9.48 6.65
CA LYS A 86 7.79 -9.62 5.22
C LYS A 86 7.35 -10.98 4.69
N LEU A 87 7.51 -12.03 5.50
CA LEU A 87 7.04 -13.36 5.10
C LEU A 87 5.52 -13.40 5.09
N MET A 88 4.91 -12.81 6.11
CA MET A 88 3.46 -12.73 6.17
C MET A 88 2.89 -11.90 5.04
N GLY A 89 3.62 -10.85 4.62
CA GLY A 89 3.22 -10.04 3.49
C GLY A 89 3.11 -10.85 2.22
N PHE A 90 4.09 -11.70 1.96
CA PHE A 90 4.06 -12.55 0.77
C PHE A 90 2.95 -13.60 0.89
N GLU A 91 2.72 -14.12 2.08
CA GLU A 91 1.64 -15.09 2.30
C GLU A 91 0.27 -14.48 2.04
N CYS A 92 0.10 -13.17 2.25
CA CYS A 92 -1.16 -12.51 1.98
C CYS A 92 -1.34 -12.19 0.50
N GLY A 93 -0.34 -12.45 -0.33
CA GLY A 93 -0.42 -12.23 -1.77
C GLY A 93 0.25 -10.95 -2.26
N ALA A 94 1.04 -10.29 -1.41
CA ALA A 94 1.79 -9.12 -1.83
C ALA A 94 2.91 -9.52 -2.80
N ASP A 95 3.26 -8.61 -3.69
CA ASP A 95 4.29 -8.87 -4.69
C ASP A 95 5.68 -8.46 -4.22
N ASP A 96 5.75 -7.50 -3.29
CA ASP A 96 7.04 -6.99 -2.83
C ASP A 96 6.82 -6.20 -1.55
N TYR A 97 7.92 -5.77 -0.93
CA TYR A 97 7.84 -4.92 0.26
C TYR A 97 8.98 -3.90 0.25
N LEU A 98 8.76 -2.78 0.95
CA LEU A 98 9.76 -1.76 1.16
C LEU A 98 9.83 -1.45 2.65
N THR A 99 11.03 -1.16 3.13
CA THR A 99 11.26 -0.82 4.54
C THR A 99 11.22 0.69 4.73
N LYS A 100 10.55 1.14 5.76
CA LYS A 100 10.57 2.55 6.15
C LYS A 100 11.82 2.83 6.99
N PRO A 101 12.40 4.03 6.89
CA PRO A 101 12.13 5.08 5.91
C PRO A 101 12.69 4.73 4.54
N PHE A 102 12.14 5.29 3.49
CA PHE A 102 12.58 4.99 2.14
C PHE A 102 12.50 6.24 1.28
N ASN A 103 13.21 6.20 0.14
CA ASN A 103 13.16 7.29 -0.83
C ASN A 103 12.39 6.80 -2.05
N ILE A 104 11.20 7.33 -2.22
CA ILE A 104 10.29 6.87 -3.26
C ILE A 104 10.80 7.16 -4.67
N LEU A 105 11.73 8.09 -4.78
CA LEU A 105 12.30 8.46 -6.08
C LEU A 105 13.52 7.64 -6.46
N GLU A 106 14.00 6.80 -5.55
CA GLU A 106 15.09 5.89 -5.83
C GLU A 106 14.53 4.50 -6.15
#